data_b415c78be220c3e7b7ee92c92ff230e0
#
_entry.id   b415c78be220c3e7b7ee92c92ff230e0
#
_cell.length_a   1.000
_cell.length_b   1.000
_cell.length_c   1.000
_cell.angle_alpha   90.00
_cell.angle_beta   90.00
_cell.angle_gamma   90.00
#
_symmetry.space_group_name_H-M   'P 1'
#
loop_
_entity.id
_entity.type
_entity.pdbx_description
1 polymer ?
#
loop_
_entity_poly.entity_id
_entity_poly.type
_entity_poly.pdbx_seq_one_letter_code
_entity_poly.pdbx_strand_id
1 'polypeptide(L)'
;MDDNKKKALAAALGQIEKQFGKGSIMKLGDNRTMDVETISTGSLSLDVALGAGGLPMGRIVEIFGPESSGKTTLTLEVIAAAQKQGKTCAFIDAEHALDPIYAQNLGIDINELLISQPDNGEQALEICDALARSGAVDVIVVDSVAALTPKAEIEGEMGDSHMGLQARLLSQSMRKMTGNLKASNCMCIFINQIRMKIGVMFGNPETTTGGNALKFYASVRLDIRRTGAVKDGDEVVGNETRIKVVKNKIAAPFKQAETQILYGKGFNREGELIDLGVKHKLVDKAGAWYSYNGDKIGQGKANASKFMRDNVAIASELDKKLRELLLTPVELLPVDTASEVEENEEF
;
A
#
# COMPACT_ATOMS: atom_id res chain seq x y z
N MET A 1 34.67 -25.16 0.90
CA MET A 1 34.14 -25.42 -0.46
C MET A 1 35.33 -25.82 -1.31
N ASP A 2 35.26 -26.95 -2.00
CA ASP A 2 36.35 -27.49 -2.86
C ASP A 2 36.70 -26.47 -3.95
N ASP A 3 37.98 -26.22 -4.19
CA ASP A 3 38.49 -25.22 -5.17
C ASP A 3 37.98 -25.49 -6.59
N ASN A 4 37.78 -26.74 -6.95
CA ASN A 4 37.20 -27.12 -8.24
C ASN A 4 35.74 -26.66 -8.35
N LYS A 5 34.96 -26.74 -7.26
CA LYS A 5 33.56 -26.21 -7.22
C LYS A 5 33.52 -24.70 -7.31
N LYS A 6 34.46 -23.99 -6.66
CA LYS A 6 34.57 -22.51 -6.77
C LYS A 6 34.85 -22.06 -8.21
N LYS A 7 35.83 -22.71 -8.88
CA LYS A 7 36.17 -22.42 -10.28
C LYS A 7 34.99 -22.70 -11.24
N ALA A 8 34.32 -23.85 -11.07
CA ALA A 8 33.14 -24.19 -11.86
C ALA A 8 32.00 -23.19 -11.69
N LEU A 9 31.74 -22.76 -10.44
CA LEU A 9 30.72 -21.74 -10.13
C LEU A 9 31.08 -20.39 -10.77
N ALA A 10 32.34 -19.94 -10.67
CA ALA A 10 32.79 -18.69 -11.27
C ALA A 10 32.64 -18.71 -12.81
N ALA A 11 32.98 -19.83 -13.45
CA ALA A 11 32.80 -20.01 -14.88
C ALA A 11 31.30 -19.95 -15.28
N ALA A 12 30.42 -20.63 -14.53
CA ALA A 12 28.99 -20.61 -14.77
C ALA A 12 28.38 -19.19 -14.60
N LEU A 13 28.78 -18.46 -13.54
CA LEU A 13 28.34 -17.08 -13.30
C LEU A 13 28.78 -16.16 -14.45
N GLY A 14 30.07 -16.25 -14.90
CA GLY A 14 30.55 -15.49 -16.03
C GLY A 14 29.84 -15.80 -17.36
N GLN A 15 29.46 -17.07 -17.58
CA GLN A 15 28.69 -17.47 -18.76
C GLN A 15 27.24 -16.89 -18.70
N ILE A 16 26.59 -16.93 -17.54
CA ILE A 16 25.26 -16.36 -17.34
C ILE A 16 25.29 -14.85 -17.58
N GLU A 17 26.26 -14.14 -17.01
CA GLU A 17 26.38 -12.68 -17.21
C GLU A 17 26.68 -12.31 -18.65
N LYS A 18 27.46 -13.12 -19.35
CA LYS A 18 27.76 -12.91 -20.79
C LYS A 18 26.53 -13.14 -21.67
N GLN A 19 25.67 -14.10 -21.31
CA GLN A 19 24.50 -14.47 -22.09
C GLN A 19 23.28 -13.56 -21.78
N PHE A 20 23.07 -13.18 -20.52
CA PHE A 20 21.87 -12.50 -20.04
C PHE A 20 22.14 -11.07 -19.54
N GLY A 21 23.38 -10.61 -19.55
CA GLY A 21 23.79 -9.28 -19.09
C GLY A 21 24.29 -9.25 -17.64
N LYS A 22 25.08 -8.21 -17.31
CA LYS A 22 25.57 -8.00 -15.93
C LYS A 22 24.41 -7.83 -14.97
N GLY A 23 24.50 -8.49 -13.80
CA GLY A 23 23.46 -8.43 -12.75
C GLY A 23 22.31 -9.42 -12.97
N SER A 24 22.35 -10.28 -14.00
CA SER A 24 21.37 -11.36 -14.20
C SER A 24 21.40 -12.40 -13.09
N ILE A 25 22.54 -12.54 -12.42
CA ILE A 25 22.72 -13.36 -11.22
C ILE A 25 23.62 -12.62 -10.23
N MET A 26 23.28 -12.68 -8.95
CA MET A 26 24.03 -12.02 -7.88
C MET A 26 23.88 -12.81 -6.57
N LYS A 27 24.81 -12.66 -5.66
CA LYS A 27 24.65 -13.18 -4.30
C LYS A 27 23.77 -12.22 -3.52
N LEU A 28 22.85 -12.77 -2.73
CA LEU A 28 21.93 -11.95 -1.92
C LEU A 28 22.64 -10.99 -0.96
N GLY A 29 23.82 -11.35 -0.47
CA GLY A 29 24.63 -10.51 0.41
C GLY A 29 25.46 -9.44 -0.28
N ASP A 30 25.64 -9.52 -1.61
CA ASP A 30 26.38 -8.51 -2.37
C ASP A 30 25.53 -7.25 -2.68
N ASN A 31 24.21 -7.38 -2.61
CA ASN A 31 23.29 -6.25 -2.63
C ASN A 31 22.94 -5.90 -1.16
N ARG A 32 23.50 -4.79 -0.70
CA ARG A 32 22.88 -4.06 0.41
C ARG A 32 21.39 -3.97 0.11
N THR A 33 20.56 -4.31 1.07
CA THR A 33 19.10 -4.27 1.05
C THR A 33 18.58 -3.44 -0.11
N MET A 34 17.92 -4.08 -1.09
CA MET A 34 17.27 -3.30 -2.16
C MET A 34 16.26 -2.42 -1.44
N ASP A 35 16.65 -1.16 -1.20
CA ASP A 35 15.72 -0.15 -0.70
C ASP A 35 14.62 -0.02 -1.75
N VAL A 36 13.50 -0.66 -1.47
CA VAL A 36 12.34 -0.58 -2.35
C VAL A 36 11.79 0.83 -2.17
N GLU A 37 11.85 1.62 -3.23
CA GLU A 37 11.21 2.93 -3.26
C GLU A 37 9.74 2.78 -2.89
N THR A 38 9.23 3.65 -2.02
CA THR A 38 7.85 3.61 -1.54
C THR A 38 7.18 4.97 -1.64
N ILE A 39 5.85 4.94 -1.80
CA ILE A 39 5.00 6.12 -1.71
C ILE A 39 4.20 6.04 -0.40
N SER A 40 4.23 7.12 0.38
CA SER A 40 3.42 7.23 1.61
C SER A 40 1.94 7.05 1.30
N THR A 41 1.25 6.40 2.20
CA THR A 41 -0.21 6.19 2.12
C THR A 41 -1.03 7.41 2.55
N GLY A 42 -0.37 8.47 3.04
CA GLY A 42 -1.03 9.60 3.66
C GLY A 42 -1.37 9.39 5.15
N SER A 43 -1.31 8.15 5.65
CA SER A 43 -1.46 7.78 7.06
C SER A 43 -0.13 7.29 7.60
N LEU A 44 0.43 7.99 8.59
CA LEU A 44 1.68 7.59 9.23
C LEU A 44 1.54 6.23 9.94
N SER A 45 0.38 5.99 10.56
CA SER A 45 0.08 4.71 11.21
C SER A 45 0.14 3.54 10.22
N LEU A 46 -0.36 3.73 8.99
CA LEU A 46 -0.30 2.71 7.95
C LEU A 46 1.10 2.57 7.37
N ASP A 47 1.82 3.67 7.14
CA ASP A 47 3.21 3.64 6.68
C ASP A 47 4.10 2.83 7.65
N VAL A 48 3.90 3.01 8.96
CA VAL A 48 4.58 2.22 10.02
C VAL A 48 4.13 0.75 10.01
N ALA A 49 2.85 0.48 9.83
CA ALA A 49 2.34 -0.89 9.73
C ALA A 49 2.89 -1.64 8.51
N LEU A 50 3.11 -0.94 7.40
CA LEU A 50 3.76 -1.46 6.19
C LEU A 50 5.26 -1.76 6.40
N GLY A 51 5.90 -1.09 7.36
CA GLY A 51 7.29 -1.36 7.76
C GLY A 51 8.35 -0.80 6.83
N ALA A 52 7.98 -0.37 5.63
CA ALA A 52 8.88 0.26 4.65
C ALA A 52 8.52 1.73 4.39
N GLY A 53 7.64 2.32 5.19
CA GLY A 53 7.27 3.73 5.10
C GLY A 53 6.25 4.07 4.01
N GLY A 54 5.65 3.07 3.35
CA GLY A 54 4.65 3.28 2.31
C GLY A 54 4.42 2.06 1.43
N LEU A 55 3.72 2.26 0.32
CA LEU A 55 3.44 1.24 -0.69
C LEU A 55 4.61 1.13 -1.68
N PRO A 56 5.00 -0.10 -2.09
CA PRO A 56 6.19 -0.33 -2.91
C PRO A 56 6.00 0.05 -4.37
N MET A 57 6.95 0.78 -4.93
CA MET A 57 7.06 1.05 -6.36
C MET A 57 7.38 -0.22 -7.15
N GLY A 58 7.02 -0.24 -8.42
CA GLY A 58 7.27 -1.38 -9.31
C GLY A 58 6.49 -2.65 -8.95
N ARG A 59 5.41 -2.55 -8.16
CA ARG A 59 4.66 -3.69 -7.62
C ARG A 59 3.15 -3.53 -7.80
N ILE A 60 2.46 -4.68 -7.70
CA ILE A 60 1.01 -4.74 -7.61
C ILE A 60 0.60 -4.68 -6.14
N VAL A 61 -0.35 -3.82 -5.83
CA VAL A 61 -0.99 -3.67 -4.52
C VAL A 61 -2.48 -3.96 -4.67
N GLU A 62 -3.08 -4.69 -3.74
CA GLU A 62 -4.54 -4.86 -3.67
C GLU A 62 -5.07 -4.25 -2.37
N ILE A 63 -6.06 -3.36 -2.50
CA ILE A 63 -6.79 -2.77 -1.39
C ILE A 63 -8.23 -3.27 -1.47
N PHE A 64 -8.69 -3.99 -0.46
CA PHE A 64 -10.01 -4.57 -0.46
C PHE A 64 -10.75 -4.36 0.87
N GLY A 65 -12.06 -4.40 0.81
CA GLY A 65 -12.91 -4.20 1.97
C GLY A 65 -14.38 -4.02 1.58
N PRO A 66 -15.27 -3.90 2.56
CA PRO A 66 -16.68 -3.59 2.33
C PRO A 66 -16.86 -2.28 1.56
N GLU A 67 -18.06 -2.06 1.05
CA GLU A 67 -18.45 -0.78 0.49
C GLU A 67 -18.34 0.33 1.54
N SER A 68 -18.02 1.55 1.10
CA SER A 68 -17.86 2.74 1.96
C SER A 68 -16.85 2.58 3.11
N SER A 69 -15.88 1.67 2.98
CA SER A 69 -14.82 1.46 3.98
C SER A 69 -13.64 2.42 3.85
N GLY A 70 -13.58 3.24 2.77
CA GLY A 70 -12.49 4.20 2.52
C GLY A 70 -11.42 3.72 1.54
N LYS A 71 -11.69 2.68 0.72
CA LYS A 71 -10.74 2.17 -0.29
C LYS A 71 -10.30 3.25 -1.27
N THR A 72 -11.24 3.92 -1.92
CA THR A 72 -10.98 5.01 -2.87
C THR A 72 -10.29 6.18 -2.19
N THR A 73 -10.70 6.55 -0.96
CA THR A 73 -10.01 7.59 -0.18
C THR A 73 -8.53 7.26 0.02
N LEU A 74 -8.20 6.03 0.45
CA LEU A 74 -6.81 5.62 0.62
C LEU A 74 -6.01 5.72 -0.68
N THR A 75 -6.58 5.30 -1.82
CA THR A 75 -5.86 5.40 -3.10
C THR A 75 -5.67 6.84 -3.58
N LEU A 76 -6.66 7.71 -3.34
CA LEU A 76 -6.54 9.14 -3.65
C LEU A 76 -5.48 9.83 -2.76
N GLU A 77 -5.36 9.45 -1.49
CA GLU A 77 -4.29 9.93 -0.61
C GLU A 77 -2.90 9.48 -1.10
N VAL A 78 -2.78 8.26 -1.62
CA VAL A 78 -1.54 7.77 -2.24
C VAL A 78 -1.20 8.58 -3.49
N ILE A 79 -2.19 8.88 -4.35
CA ILE A 79 -2.01 9.73 -5.53
C ILE A 79 -1.54 11.12 -5.11
N ALA A 80 -2.19 11.75 -4.12
CA ALA A 80 -1.79 13.05 -3.61
C ALA A 80 -0.35 13.05 -3.06
N ALA A 81 0.05 11.97 -2.37
CA ALA A 81 1.41 11.82 -1.88
C ALA A 81 2.43 11.61 -3.02
N ALA A 82 2.05 10.88 -4.07
CA ALA A 82 2.88 10.65 -5.25
C ALA A 82 3.08 11.95 -6.05
N GLN A 83 2.02 12.70 -6.33
CA GLN A 83 2.10 13.98 -7.04
C GLN A 83 2.96 15.01 -6.31
N LYS A 84 2.93 15.05 -4.97
CA LYS A 84 3.83 15.89 -4.15
C LYS A 84 5.31 15.55 -4.33
N GLN A 85 5.62 14.33 -4.78
CA GLN A 85 6.98 13.87 -5.13
C GLN A 85 7.29 14.07 -6.62
N GLY A 86 6.43 14.74 -7.38
CA GLY A 86 6.59 14.98 -8.82
C GLY A 86 6.31 13.73 -9.67
N LYS A 87 5.57 12.76 -9.14
CA LYS A 87 5.23 11.50 -9.82
C LYS A 87 3.97 11.65 -10.67
N THR A 88 3.97 11.04 -11.85
CA THR A 88 2.83 11.00 -12.75
C THR A 88 1.87 9.88 -12.36
N CYS A 89 0.58 10.22 -12.21
CA CYS A 89 -0.44 9.30 -11.75
C CYS A 89 -1.57 9.13 -12.78
N ALA A 90 -2.12 7.91 -12.86
CA ALA A 90 -3.28 7.59 -13.66
C ALA A 90 -4.35 6.87 -12.82
N PHE A 91 -5.61 7.17 -13.09
CA PHE A 91 -6.78 6.57 -12.45
C PHE A 91 -7.68 5.94 -13.51
N ILE A 92 -7.87 4.63 -13.44
CA ILE A 92 -8.75 3.87 -14.31
C ILE A 92 -10.07 3.70 -13.57
N ASP A 93 -11.03 4.56 -13.88
CA ASP A 93 -12.34 4.66 -13.25
C ASP A 93 -13.34 3.75 -13.95
N ALA A 94 -13.30 2.46 -13.65
CA ALA A 94 -14.24 1.49 -14.22
C ALA A 94 -15.64 1.53 -13.56
N GLU A 95 -15.78 2.19 -12.41
CA GLU A 95 -17.08 2.41 -11.75
C GLU A 95 -17.75 3.73 -12.20
N HIS A 96 -17.04 4.62 -12.91
CA HIS A 96 -17.49 5.96 -13.31
C HIS A 96 -17.96 6.83 -12.13
N ALA A 97 -17.27 6.73 -11.00
CA ALA A 97 -17.70 7.29 -9.72
C ALA A 97 -16.69 8.24 -9.07
N LEU A 98 -15.59 8.58 -9.76
CA LEU A 98 -14.59 9.49 -9.21
C LEU A 98 -15.16 10.91 -9.10
N ASP A 99 -15.15 11.47 -7.88
CA ASP A 99 -15.51 12.86 -7.60
C ASP A 99 -14.25 13.75 -7.68
N PRO A 100 -14.18 14.66 -8.70
CA PRO A 100 -13.04 15.56 -8.86
C PRO A 100 -12.89 16.56 -7.69
N ILE A 101 -14.02 17.00 -7.10
CA ILE A 101 -14.00 17.94 -5.97
C ILE A 101 -13.39 17.27 -4.75
N TYR A 102 -13.81 16.03 -4.49
CA TYR A 102 -13.24 15.26 -3.40
C TYR A 102 -11.74 14.98 -3.61
N ALA A 103 -11.33 14.60 -4.83
CA ALA A 103 -9.92 14.41 -5.17
C ALA A 103 -9.09 15.70 -4.92
N GLN A 104 -9.60 16.85 -5.33
CA GLN A 104 -8.96 18.14 -5.10
C GLN A 104 -8.85 18.48 -3.60
N ASN A 105 -9.88 18.19 -2.82
CA ASN A 105 -9.88 18.40 -1.36
C ASN A 105 -8.81 17.55 -0.64
N LEU A 106 -8.46 16.40 -1.19
CA LEU A 106 -7.36 15.54 -0.69
C LEU A 106 -5.97 16.04 -1.13
N GLY A 107 -5.92 17.09 -1.94
CA GLY A 107 -4.68 17.72 -2.41
C GLY A 107 -4.14 17.14 -3.71
N ILE A 108 -4.97 16.49 -4.50
CA ILE A 108 -4.65 16.06 -5.86
C ILE A 108 -4.73 17.24 -6.82
N ASP A 109 -3.70 17.41 -7.64
CA ASP A 109 -3.80 18.25 -8.82
C ASP A 109 -4.58 17.49 -9.90
N ILE A 110 -5.85 17.89 -10.08
CA ILE A 110 -6.76 17.24 -11.02
C ILE A 110 -6.39 17.52 -12.48
N ASN A 111 -5.59 18.57 -12.76
CA ASN A 111 -5.15 18.88 -14.13
C ASN A 111 -4.00 17.94 -14.57
N GLU A 112 -3.24 17.40 -13.60
CA GLU A 112 -2.12 16.49 -13.84
C GLU A 112 -2.50 15.01 -13.64
N LEU A 113 -3.72 14.72 -13.18
CA LEU A 113 -4.20 13.34 -13.02
C LEU A 113 -4.77 12.81 -14.33
N LEU A 114 -4.14 11.76 -14.88
CA LEU A 114 -4.67 11.06 -16.05
C LEU A 114 -5.88 10.21 -15.65
N ILE A 115 -7.01 10.37 -16.34
CA ILE A 115 -8.23 9.59 -16.09
C ILE A 115 -8.60 8.80 -17.34
N SER A 116 -8.98 7.54 -17.16
CA SER A 116 -9.58 6.70 -18.18
C SER A 116 -10.84 6.03 -17.65
N GLN A 117 -11.90 6.02 -18.45
CA GLN A 117 -13.18 5.36 -18.16
C GLN A 117 -13.45 4.31 -19.24
N PRO A 118 -12.92 3.09 -19.05
CA PRO A 118 -12.99 2.02 -20.04
C PRO A 118 -14.38 1.39 -20.10
N ASP A 119 -14.79 0.92 -21.29
CA ASP A 119 -16.08 0.26 -21.52
C ASP A 119 -16.12 -1.19 -21.04
N ASN A 120 -14.96 -1.85 -20.90
CA ASN A 120 -14.85 -3.25 -20.49
C ASN A 120 -13.50 -3.55 -19.80
N GLY A 121 -13.41 -4.73 -19.21
CA GLY A 121 -12.23 -5.16 -18.44
C GLY A 121 -10.96 -5.32 -19.29
N GLU A 122 -11.09 -5.81 -20.53
CA GLU A 122 -9.98 -5.94 -21.48
C GLU A 122 -9.37 -4.58 -21.77
N GLN A 123 -10.19 -3.59 -22.12
CA GLN A 123 -9.75 -2.22 -22.40
C GLN A 123 -9.07 -1.59 -21.18
N ALA A 124 -9.66 -1.74 -19.99
CA ALA A 124 -9.06 -1.24 -18.75
C ALA A 124 -7.65 -1.78 -18.52
N LEU A 125 -7.47 -3.10 -18.65
CA LEU A 125 -6.19 -3.76 -18.38
C LEU A 125 -5.16 -3.54 -19.50
N GLU A 126 -5.60 -3.37 -20.75
CA GLU A 126 -4.71 -2.98 -21.85
C GLU A 126 -4.21 -1.55 -21.71
N ILE A 127 -5.06 -0.61 -21.25
CA ILE A 127 -4.66 0.77 -20.94
C ILE A 127 -3.63 0.76 -19.80
N CYS A 128 -3.88 0.00 -18.71
CA CYS A 128 -2.92 -0.16 -17.61
C CYS A 128 -1.57 -0.68 -18.11
N ASP A 129 -1.57 -1.73 -18.95
CA ASP A 129 -0.34 -2.32 -19.49
C ASP A 129 0.40 -1.32 -20.41
N ALA A 130 -0.31 -0.56 -21.22
CA ALA A 130 0.27 0.46 -22.10
C ALA A 130 0.92 1.60 -21.29
N LEU A 131 0.24 2.11 -20.26
CA LEU A 131 0.76 3.13 -19.37
C LEU A 131 2.00 2.63 -18.61
N ALA A 132 1.95 1.41 -18.06
CA ALA A 132 3.09 0.81 -17.37
C ALA A 132 4.31 0.65 -18.31
N ARG A 133 4.10 0.17 -19.54
CA ARG A 133 5.19 -0.01 -20.51
C ARG A 133 5.79 1.30 -21.03
N SER A 134 5.04 2.39 -20.97
CA SER A 134 5.55 3.69 -21.41
C SER A 134 6.72 4.18 -20.56
N GLY A 135 6.79 3.75 -19.29
CA GLY A 135 7.75 4.25 -18.31
C GLY A 135 7.53 5.71 -17.89
N ALA A 136 6.43 6.34 -18.34
CA ALA A 136 6.11 7.74 -18.04
C ALA A 136 5.08 7.90 -16.91
N VAL A 137 4.50 6.79 -16.43
CA VAL A 137 3.52 6.78 -15.34
C VAL A 137 4.08 6.00 -14.16
N ASP A 138 4.06 6.62 -13.00
CA ASP A 138 4.61 6.04 -11.78
C ASP A 138 3.57 5.28 -10.96
N VAL A 139 2.32 5.75 -10.93
CA VAL A 139 1.23 5.16 -10.15
C VAL A 139 -0.01 5.01 -11.00
N ILE A 140 -0.56 3.79 -11.05
CA ILE A 140 -1.83 3.49 -11.71
C ILE A 140 -2.79 2.95 -10.65
N VAL A 141 -3.99 3.50 -10.56
CA VAL A 141 -5.09 2.99 -9.72
C VAL A 141 -6.18 2.45 -10.62
N VAL A 142 -6.73 1.28 -10.28
CA VAL A 142 -7.87 0.65 -10.94
C VAL A 142 -9.01 0.55 -9.95
N ASP A 143 -10.07 1.30 -10.14
CA ASP A 143 -11.28 1.30 -9.30
C ASP A 143 -12.52 0.91 -10.13
N SER A 144 -13.06 -0.28 -9.94
CA SER A 144 -12.59 -1.40 -9.13
C SER A 144 -12.54 -2.69 -9.94
N VAL A 145 -11.85 -3.72 -9.41
CA VAL A 145 -11.82 -5.06 -10.03
C VAL A 145 -13.21 -5.61 -10.28
N ALA A 146 -14.17 -5.32 -9.40
CA ALA A 146 -15.55 -5.79 -9.54
C ALA A 146 -16.23 -5.25 -10.80
N ALA A 147 -15.84 -4.07 -11.28
CA ALA A 147 -16.38 -3.42 -12.48
C ALA A 147 -15.66 -3.84 -13.78
N LEU A 148 -14.56 -4.61 -13.69
CA LEU A 148 -13.86 -5.11 -14.86
C LEU A 148 -14.64 -6.26 -15.53
N THR A 149 -15.77 -5.92 -16.16
CA THR A 149 -16.60 -6.89 -16.86
C THR A 149 -15.96 -7.27 -18.20
N PRO A 150 -15.74 -8.57 -18.48
CA PRO A 150 -15.25 -9.04 -19.76
C PRO A 150 -16.16 -8.61 -20.93
N LYS A 151 -15.56 -8.23 -22.06
CA LYS A 151 -16.30 -7.82 -23.26
C LYS A 151 -17.32 -8.86 -23.69
N ALA A 152 -16.95 -10.16 -23.67
CA ALA A 152 -17.87 -11.23 -24.03
C ALA A 152 -19.09 -11.35 -23.10
N GLU A 153 -18.98 -10.91 -21.85
CA GLU A 153 -20.10 -10.84 -20.90
C GLU A 153 -21.04 -9.67 -21.22
N ILE A 154 -20.48 -8.54 -21.67
CA ILE A 154 -21.25 -7.35 -22.07
C ILE A 154 -22.01 -7.61 -23.37
N GLU A 155 -21.40 -8.32 -24.32
CA GLU A 155 -21.99 -8.63 -25.65
C GLU A 155 -22.93 -9.85 -25.61
N GLY A 156 -22.95 -10.62 -24.52
CA GLY A 156 -23.81 -11.79 -24.31
C GLY A 156 -25.25 -11.41 -24.00
N GLU A 157 -26.14 -12.39 -24.07
CA GLU A 157 -27.55 -12.22 -23.70
C GLU A 157 -27.73 -12.28 -22.17
N MET A 158 -28.78 -11.62 -21.67
CA MET A 158 -29.13 -11.67 -20.24
C MET A 158 -29.47 -13.12 -19.84
N GLY A 159 -28.68 -13.67 -18.91
CA GLY A 159 -28.84 -15.06 -18.42
C GLY A 159 -27.77 -16.01 -18.95
N ASP A 160 -26.91 -15.59 -19.87
CA ASP A 160 -25.79 -16.39 -20.30
C ASP A 160 -24.80 -16.67 -19.15
N SER A 161 -24.22 -17.87 -19.17
CA SER A 161 -23.24 -18.26 -18.15
C SER A 161 -21.83 -17.86 -18.58
N HIS A 162 -21.28 -16.84 -17.93
CA HIS A 162 -19.92 -16.36 -18.18
C HIS A 162 -18.93 -16.71 -17.04
N MET A 163 -19.14 -17.88 -16.42
CA MET A 163 -18.35 -18.29 -15.25
C MET A 163 -16.85 -18.28 -15.52
N GLY A 164 -16.12 -17.53 -14.69
CA GLY A 164 -14.66 -17.52 -14.67
C GLY A 164 -13.97 -16.67 -15.74
N LEU A 165 -14.70 -15.96 -16.62
CA LEU A 165 -14.08 -15.09 -17.63
C LEU A 165 -13.25 -13.98 -17.01
N GLN A 166 -13.80 -13.26 -16.03
CA GLN A 166 -13.07 -12.22 -15.30
C GLN A 166 -11.80 -12.75 -14.63
N ALA A 167 -11.87 -13.94 -14.01
CA ALA A 167 -10.71 -14.55 -13.36
C ALA A 167 -9.61 -14.94 -14.37
N ARG A 168 -9.99 -15.39 -15.57
CA ARG A 168 -9.05 -15.70 -16.67
C ARG A 168 -8.40 -14.43 -17.19
N LEU A 169 -9.18 -13.38 -17.44
CA LEU A 169 -8.72 -12.08 -17.89
C LEU A 169 -7.69 -11.49 -16.92
N LEU A 170 -8.01 -11.45 -15.62
CA LEU A 170 -7.09 -10.99 -14.60
C LEU A 170 -5.82 -11.86 -14.51
N SER A 171 -5.95 -13.18 -14.57
CA SER A 171 -4.79 -14.07 -14.53
C SER A 171 -3.83 -13.83 -15.69
N GLN A 172 -4.36 -13.62 -16.89
CA GLN A 172 -3.56 -13.31 -18.08
C GLN A 172 -2.88 -11.94 -17.94
N SER A 173 -3.63 -10.92 -17.54
CA SER A 173 -3.12 -9.56 -17.39
C SER A 173 -2.05 -9.46 -16.31
N MET A 174 -2.23 -10.12 -15.15
CA MET A 174 -1.23 -10.10 -14.09
C MET A 174 0.10 -10.71 -14.53
N ARG A 175 0.08 -11.80 -15.29
CA ARG A 175 1.30 -12.41 -15.84
C ARG A 175 2.07 -11.46 -16.75
N LYS A 176 1.34 -10.68 -17.57
CA LYS A 176 1.91 -9.73 -18.52
C LYS A 176 2.41 -8.47 -17.80
N MET A 177 1.57 -7.89 -16.95
CA MET A 177 1.84 -6.60 -16.30
C MET A 177 2.95 -6.66 -15.24
N THR A 178 3.09 -7.78 -14.50
CA THR A 178 4.06 -7.87 -13.40
C THR A 178 5.50 -7.57 -13.86
N GLY A 179 5.90 -8.06 -15.02
CA GLY A 179 7.22 -7.78 -15.59
C GLY A 179 7.38 -6.33 -16.02
N ASN A 180 6.35 -5.77 -16.65
CA ASN A 180 6.33 -4.39 -17.14
C ASN A 180 6.38 -3.38 -15.99
N LEU A 181 5.55 -3.58 -14.95
CA LEU A 181 5.53 -2.74 -13.75
C LEU A 181 6.89 -2.72 -13.04
N LYS A 182 7.55 -3.90 -12.92
CA LYS A 182 8.89 -3.97 -12.34
C LYS A 182 9.93 -3.23 -13.19
N ALA A 183 9.87 -3.39 -14.52
CA ALA A 183 10.84 -2.78 -15.44
C ALA A 183 10.71 -1.25 -15.48
N SER A 184 9.50 -0.70 -15.41
CA SER A 184 9.21 0.74 -15.40
C SER A 184 9.19 1.36 -14.00
N ASN A 185 9.37 0.58 -12.94
CA ASN A 185 9.19 1.00 -11.55
C ASN A 185 7.80 1.62 -11.26
N CYS A 186 6.77 1.21 -12.02
CA CYS A 186 5.41 1.70 -11.87
C CYS A 186 4.64 0.86 -10.84
N MET A 187 3.95 1.51 -9.90
CA MET A 187 3.05 0.85 -8.94
C MET A 187 1.65 0.76 -9.52
N CYS A 188 1.01 -0.41 -9.43
CA CYS A 188 -0.38 -0.58 -9.82
C CYS A 188 -1.23 -1.01 -8.62
N ILE A 189 -2.21 -0.19 -8.24
CA ILE A 189 -3.12 -0.42 -7.13
C ILE A 189 -4.47 -0.87 -7.68
N PHE A 190 -4.93 -2.06 -7.27
CA PHE A 190 -6.26 -2.58 -7.57
C PHE A 190 -7.16 -2.43 -6.34
N ILE A 191 -8.24 -1.69 -6.49
CA ILE A 191 -9.32 -1.66 -5.52
C ILE A 191 -10.23 -2.86 -5.77
N ASN A 192 -10.59 -3.59 -4.69
CA ASN A 192 -11.41 -4.78 -4.81
C ASN A 192 -12.54 -4.80 -3.77
N GLN A 193 -13.60 -5.51 -4.12
CA GLN A 193 -14.77 -5.69 -3.26
C GLN A 193 -14.74 -7.08 -2.63
N ILE A 194 -15.37 -7.20 -1.46
CA ILE A 194 -15.57 -8.47 -0.78
C ILE A 194 -16.86 -9.12 -1.30
N ARG A 195 -16.80 -10.44 -1.49
CA ARG A 195 -17.95 -11.30 -1.79
C ARG A 195 -17.96 -12.45 -0.79
N MET A 196 -19.14 -12.99 -0.55
CA MET A 196 -19.33 -14.14 0.33
C MET A 196 -19.40 -15.42 -0.49
N LYS A 197 -18.59 -16.41 -0.13
CA LYS A 197 -18.65 -17.74 -0.73
C LYS A 197 -19.88 -18.47 -0.19
N ILE A 198 -20.70 -18.99 -1.09
CA ILE A 198 -21.87 -19.81 -0.74
C ILE A 198 -21.39 -21.18 -0.26
N GLY A 199 -22.01 -21.71 0.80
CA GLY A 199 -21.77 -23.08 1.29
C GLY A 199 -20.54 -23.26 2.20
N VAL A 200 -19.86 -22.19 2.61
CA VAL A 200 -18.77 -22.26 3.60
C VAL A 200 -19.36 -22.27 5.01
N MET A 201 -19.43 -23.45 5.63
CA MET A 201 -19.91 -23.62 7.00
C MET A 201 -18.84 -23.35 8.07
N PHE A 202 -17.55 -23.53 7.75
CA PHE A 202 -16.43 -23.33 8.65
C PHE A 202 -15.33 -22.48 8.00
N GLY A 203 -14.67 -21.63 8.78
CA GLY A 203 -13.63 -20.72 8.32
C GLY A 203 -14.17 -19.38 7.82
N ASN A 204 -13.33 -18.61 7.10
CA ASN A 204 -13.73 -17.30 6.59
C ASN A 204 -14.41 -17.44 5.21
N PRO A 205 -15.71 -17.10 5.09
CA PRO A 205 -16.42 -17.14 3.81
C PRO A 205 -16.06 -15.99 2.88
N GLU A 206 -15.40 -14.94 3.37
CA GLU A 206 -15.08 -13.77 2.57
C GLU A 206 -14.03 -14.06 1.49
N THR A 207 -14.26 -13.56 0.32
CA THR A 207 -13.32 -13.60 -0.81
C THR A 207 -13.40 -12.30 -1.60
N THR A 208 -12.36 -11.99 -2.37
CA THR A 208 -12.35 -10.85 -3.29
C THR A 208 -12.81 -11.30 -4.68
N THR A 209 -13.33 -10.36 -5.49
CA THR A 209 -13.72 -10.59 -6.90
C THR A 209 -12.51 -10.86 -7.77
N GLY A 210 -12.72 -11.39 -8.99
CA GLY A 210 -11.66 -11.61 -9.96
C GLY A 210 -10.78 -12.84 -9.72
N GLY A 211 -11.23 -13.79 -8.87
CA GLY A 211 -10.52 -15.04 -8.61
C GLY A 211 -9.29 -14.91 -7.71
N ASN A 212 -8.28 -15.73 -7.96
CA ASN A 212 -7.09 -15.78 -7.09
C ASN A 212 -5.87 -15.03 -7.64
N ALA A 213 -5.93 -14.49 -8.86
CA ALA A 213 -4.76 -13.89 -9.50
C ALA A 213 -4.12 -12.78 -8.65
N LEU A 214 -4.89 -11.79 -8.22
CA LEU A 214 -4.40 -10.70 -7.38
C LEU A 214 -3.83 -11.20 -6.05
N LYS A 215 -4.43 -12.22 -5.43
CA LYS A 215 -3.92 -12.78 -4.17
C LYS A 215 -2.49 -13.30 -4.30
N PHE A 216 -2.13 -13.84 -5.47
CA PHE A 216 -0.78 -14.35 -5.74
C PHE A 216 0.17 -13.26 -6.22
N TYR A 217 -0.25 -12.42 -7.17
CA TYR A 217 0.60 -11.42 -7.81
C TYR A 217 0.84 -10.18 -6.95
N ALA A 218 -0.13 -9.73 -6.14
CA ALA A 218 0.05 -8.60 -5.26
C ALA A 218 1.21 -8.82 -4.28
N SER A 219 2.07 -7.81 -4.16
CA SER A 219 3.15 -7.76 -3.16
C SER A 219 2.64 -7.30 -1.80
N VAL A 220 1.66 -6.41 -1.79
CA VAL A 220 0.98 -5.92 -0.61
C VAL A 220 -0.53 -6.10 -0.78
N ARG A 221 -1.22 -6.55 0.27
CA ARG A 221 -2.67 -6.62 0.33
C ARG A 221 -3.17 -6.00 1.61
N LEU A 222 -4.11 -5.05 1.49
CA LEU A 222 -4.69 -4.29 2.59
C LEU A 222 -6.17 -4.60 2.71
N ASP A 223 -6.61 -5.02 3.90
CA ASP A 223 -8.02 -5.17 4.28
C ASP A 223 -8.44 -3.92 5.08
N ILE A 224 -9.29 -3.09 4.48
CA ILE A 224 -9.76 -1.84 5.08
C ILE A 224 -11.21 -1.98 5.56
N ARG A 225 -11.46 -1.62 6.83
CA ARG A 225 -12.75 -1.77 7.48
C ARG A 225 -13.09 -0.58 8.35
N ARG A 226 -14.32 -0.11 8.21
CA ARG A 226 -14.92 0.81 9.17
C ARG A 226 -15.16 0.07 10.50
N THR A 227 -14.76 0.69 11.62
CA THR A 227 -14.91 0.13 12.98
C THR A 227 -15.85 0.96 13.85
N GLY A 228 -16.04 2.23 13.52
CA GLY A 228 -16.89 3.13 14.30
C GLY A 228 -17.18 4.42 13.55
N ALA A 229 -17.81 5.36 14.23
CA ALA A 229 -18.09 6.70 13.74
C ALA A 229 -17.30 7.73 14.54
N VAL A 230 -16.70 8.69 13.85
CA VAL A 230 -16.11 9.89 14.47
C VAL A 230 -17.20 10.93 14.60
N LYS A 231 -17.37 11.46 15.81
CA LYS A 231 -18.40 12.47 16.12
C LYS A 231 -17.76 13.78 16.56
N ASP A 232 -18.39 14.89 16.16
CA ASP A 232 -18.17 16.22 16.70
C ASP A 232 -19.50 16.71 17.31
N GLY A 233 -19.59 16.66 18.63
CA GLY A 233 -20.88 16.76 19.33
C GLY A 233 -21.81 15.60 18.95
N ASP A 234 -22.99 15.93 18.44
CA ASP A 234 -23.99 14.95 17.97
C ASP A 234 -23.84 14.59 16.48
N GLU A 235 -23.02 15.30 15.72
CA GLU A 235 -22.84 15.10 14.30
C GLU A 235 -21.77 14.04 14.02
N VAL A 236 -22.05 13.15 13.05
CA VAL A 236 -21.06 12.18 12.54
C VAL A 236 -20.26 12.85 11.44
N VAL A 237 -18.99 13.11 11.72
CA VAL A 237 -18.06 13.84 10.83
C VAL A 237 -17.08 12.92 10.10
N GLY A 238 -17.07 11.63 10.40
CA GLY A 238 -16.16 10.69 9.79
C GLY A 238 -16.31 9.26 10.31
N ASN A 239 -15.37 8.41 9.94
CA ASN A 239 -15.33 7.01 10.34
C ASN A 239 -13.99 6.67 11.01
N GLU A 240 -14.07 5.90 12.10
CA GLU A 240 -12.94 5.11 12.59
C GLU A 240 -12.70 3.97 11.62
N THR A 241 -11.46 3.80 11.19
CA THR A 241 -11.10 2.85 10.15
C THR A 241 -9.90 2.04 10.59
N ARG A 242 -9.98 0.73 10.43
CA ARG A 242 -8.88 -0.20 10.63
C ARG A 242 -8.39 -0.74 9.30
N ILE A 243 -7.08 -0.70 9.07
CA ILE A 243 -6.42 -1.22 7.89
C ILE A 243 -5.45 -2.30 8.31
N LYS A 244 -5.69 -3.53 7.88
CA LYS A 244 -4.85 -4.69 8.17
C LYS A 244 -3.98 -5.05 6.97
N VAL A 245 -2.69 -5.17 7.19
CA VAL A 245 -1.72 -5.63 6.19
C VAL A 245 -1.78 -7.16 6.17
N VAL A 246 -2.60 -7.73 5.28
CA VAL A 246 -2.82 -9.20 5.24
C VAL A 246 -1.77 -9.94 4.41
N LYS A 247 -1.04 -9.23 3.56
CA LYS A 247 0.10 -9.74 2.82
C LYS A 247 1.12 -8.61 2.62
N ASN A 248 2.40 -8.93 2.83
CA ASN A 248 3.49 -8.00 2.60
C ASN A 248 4.73 -8.79 2.19
N LYS A 249 5.31 -8.46 1.01
CA LYS A 249 6.56 -9.07 0.51
C LYS A 249 7.79 -8.21 0.74
N ILE A 250 7.63 -6.99 1.29
CA ILE A 250 8.74 -6.05 1.53
C ILE A 250 9.05 -5.87 3.02
N ALA A 251 8.14 -6.28 3.90
CA ALA A 251 8.34 -6.27 5.35
C ALA A 251 7.44 -7.33 6.02
N ALA A 252 7.49 -7.43 7.35
CA ALA A 252 6.66 -8.36 8.11
C ALA A 252 5.15 -8.04 7.95
N PRO A 253 4.32 -9.02 7.53
CA PRO A 253 2.88 -8.86 7.37
C PRO A 253 2.14 -8.88 8.72
N PHE A 254 0.80 -8.78 8.64
CA PHE A 254 -0.19 -8.93 9.72
C PHE A 254 -0.23 -7.81 10.75
N LYS A 255 0.54 -6.74 10.56
CA LYS A 255 0.37 -5.50 11.32
C LYS A 255 -0.93 -4.80 10.89
N GLN A 256 -1.43 -3.95 11.77
CA GLN A 256 -2.63 -3.15 11.50
C GLN A 256 -2.41 -1.69 11.91
N ALA A 257 -3.09 -0.81 11.21
CA ALA A 257 -3.19 0.60 11.50
C ALA A 257 -4.65 0.95 11.85
N GLU A 258 -4.81 1.83 12.81
CA GLU A 258 -6.08 2.47 13.13
C GLU A 258 -5.97 3.95 12.78
N THR A 259 -6.93 4.43 12.03
CA THR A 259 -6.96 5.81 11.53
C THR A 259 -8.39 6.32 11.48
N GLN A 260 -8.55 7.63 11.29
CA GLN A 260 -9.85 8.27 11.09
C GLN A 260 -9.93 8.83 9.68
N ILE A 261 -11.02 8.55 8.98
CA ILE A 261 -11.35 9.18 7.70
C ILE A 261 -12.45 10.21 7.97
N LEU A 262 -12.13 11.49 7.77
CA LEU A 262 -13.07 12.60 7.90
C LEU A 262 -13.76 12.86 6.56
N TYR A 263 -15.07 13.06 6.60
CA TYR A 263 -15.85 13.29 5.37
C TYR A 263 -15.41 14.57 4.67
N GLY A 264 -15.14 14.45 3.37
CA GLY A 264 -14.66 15.53 2.52
C GLY A 264 -13.20 15.95 2.74
N LYS A 265 -12.48 15.35 3.72
CA LYS A 265 -11.12 15.78 4.12
C LYS A 265 -10.07 14.65 4.10
N GLY A 266 -10.48 13.40 3.95
CA GLY A 266 -9.57 12.25 3.97
C GLY A 266 -9.07 11.86 5.36
N PHE A 267 -7.83 11.38 5.47
CA PHE A 267 -7.24 10.96 6.73
C PHE A 267 -7.06 12.11 7.72
N ASN A 268 -7.40 11.88 8.98
CA ASN A 268 -7.12 12.81 10.08
C ASN A 268 -5.64 12.70 10.49
N ARG A 269 -4.76 13.23 9.64
CA ARG A 269 -3.29 13.15 9.82
C ARG A 269 -2.83 13.78 11.14
N GLU A 270 -3.36 14.94 11.49
CA GLU A 270 -3.00 15.64 12.73
C GLU A 270 -3.45 14.83 13.96
N GLY A 271 -4.61 14.15 13.87
CA GLY A 271 -5.08 13.24 14.91
C GLY A 271 -4.16 12.04 15.09
N GLU A 272 -3.62 11.47 14.00
CA GLU A 272 -2.63 10.40 14.06
C GLU A 272 -1.30 10.86 14.67
N LEU A 273 -0.82 12.06 14.32
CA LEU A 273 0.40 12.64 14.90
C LEU A 273 0.29 12.77 16.42
N ILE A 274 -0.88 13.22 16.92
CA ILE A 274 -1.14 13.33 18.35
C ILE A 274 -1.15 11.95 19.00
N ASP A 275 -1.86 10.96 18.44
CA ASP A 275 -1.96 9.62 19.01
C ASP A 275 -0.59 8.93 19.05
N LEU A 276 0.16 8.97 17.95
CA LEU A 276 1.50 8.40 17.88
C LEU A 276 2.49 9.19 18.75
N GLY A 277 2.37 10.51 18.80
CA GLY A 277 3.18 11.38 19.65
C GLY A 277 3.02 11.02 21.13
N VAL A 278 1.79 10.83 21.59
CA VAL A 278 1.50 10.39 22.97
C VAL A 278 2.03 8.97 23.22
N LYS A 279 1.77 8.05 22.30
CA LYS A 279 2.23 6.66 22.40
C LYS A 279 3.75 6.56 22.54
N HIS A 280 4.48 7.41 21.83
CA HIS A 280 5.95 7.42 21.80
C HIS A 280 6.59 8.51 22.68
N LYS A 281 5.79 9.15 23.56
CA LYS A 281 6.24 10.14 24.55
C LYS A 281 6.92 11.38 23.94
N LEU A 282 6.54 11.73 22.71
CA LEU A 282 6.91 12.99 22.07
C LEU A 282 5.87 14.08 22.36
N VAL A 283 4.63 13.71 22.64
CA VAL A 283 3.55 14.58 23.08
C VAL A 283 3.14 14.14 24.48
N ASP A 284 3.12 15.06 25.42
CA ASP A 284 2.67 14.81 26.79
C ASP A 284 1.16 14.90 26.88
N LYS A 285 0.56 13.99 27.65
CA LYS A 285 -0.88 13.99 27.95
C LYS A 285 -1.09 13.96 29.45
N ALA A 286 -1.63 15.04 30.01
CA ALA A 286 -1.99 15.16 31.41
C ALA A 286 -3.49 15.39 31.54
N GLY A 287 -4.24 14.34 31.90
CA GLY A 287 -5.70 14.34 31.88
C GLY A 287 -6.24 14.64 30.48
N ALA A 288 -6.98 15.74 30.34
CA ALA A 288 -7.51 16.19 29.04
C ALA A 288 -6.53 17.08 28.25
N TRP A 289 -5.43 17.52 28.83
CA TRP A 289 -4.49 18.44 28.22
C TRP A 289 -3.38 17.72 27.45
N TYR A 290 -3.06 18.27 26.28
CA TYR A 290 -1.95 17.85 25.45
C TYR A 290 -0.89 18.95 25.41
N SER A 291 0.39 18.57 25.47
CA SER A 291 1.52 19.50 25.42
C SER A 291 2.62 18.96 24.50
N TYR A 292 3.29 19.84 23.78
CA TYR A 292 4.42 19.53 22.91
C TYR A 292 5.57 20.51 23.20
N ASN A 293 6.77 19.99 23.42
CA ASN A 293 7.96 20.78 23.83
C ASN A 293 7.71 21.70 25.05
N GLY A 294 6.82 21.28 25.98
CA GLY A 294 6.45 22.05 27.17
C GLY A 294 5.27 23.00 26.97
N ASP A 295 4.87 23.30 25.75
CA ASP A 295 3.77 24.20 25.44
C ASP A 295 2.44 23.43 25.33
N LYS A 296 1.36 24.01 25.90
CA LYS A 296 0.03 23.45 25.79
C LYS A 296 -0.50 23.64 24.37
N ILE A 297 -0.87 22.54 23.71
CA ILE A 297 -1.37 22.51 22.34
C ILE A 297 -2.90 22.32 22.24
N GLY A 298 -3.56 21.98 23.35
CA GLY A 298 -5.03 21.89 23.38
C GLY A 298 -5.59 21.05 24.51
N GLN A 299 -6.83 21.35 24.87
CA GLN A 299 -7.64 20.51 25.75
C GLN A 299 -8.53 19.61 24.91
N GLY A 300 -8.34 18.30 25.01
CA GLY A 300 -8.95 17.29 24.16
C GLY A 300 -8.24 17.09 22.83
N LYS A 301 -8.37 15.89 22.25
CA LYS A 301 -7.70 15.50 20.99
C LYS A 301 -8.12 16.41 19.82
N ALA A 302 -9.40 16.77 19.73
CA ALA A 302 -9.90 17.63 18.64
C ALA A 302 -9.19 18.99 18.59
N ASN A 303 -9.03 19.64 19.76
CA ASN A 303 -8.32 20.93 19.86
C ASN A 303 -6.83 20.78 19.59
N ALA A 304 -6.19 19.72 20.07
CA ALA A 304 -4.77 19.45 19.78
C ALA A 304 -4.55 19.18 18.26
N SER A 305 -5.43 18.44 17.62
CA SER A 305 -5.39 18.23 16.17
C SER A 305 -5.61 19.52 15.39
N LYS A 306 -6.55 20.37 15.85
CA LYS A 306 -6.75 21.68 15.25
C LYS A 306 -5.50 22.55 15.38
N PHE A 307 -4.88 22.58 16.56
CA PHE A 307 -3.63 23.30 16.77
C PHE A 307 -2.54 22.84 15.78
N MET A 308 -2.36 21.52 15.59
CA MET A 308 -1.38 21.01 14.63
C MET A 308 -1.71 21.42 13.19
N ARG A 309 -2.98 21.48 12.83
CA ARG A 309 -3.43 21.94 11.49
C ARG A 309 -3.12 23.41 11.27
N ASP A 310 -3.35 24.25 12.30
CA ASP A 310 -3.10 25.69 12.25
C ASP A 310 -1.58 26.02 12.34
N ASN A 311 -0.76 25.08 12.84
CA ASN A 311 0.69 25.21 13.02
C ASN A 311 1.48 24.17 12.23
N VAL A 312 1.45 24.28 10.91
CA VAL A 312 2.03 23.30 9.96
C VAL A 312 3.51 23.00 10.22
N ALA A 313 4.29 23.99 10.66
CA ALA A 313 5.71 23.80 10.97
C ALA A 313 5.91 22.82 12.14
N ILE A 314 5.10 22.97 13.21
CA ILE A 314 5.15 22.10 14.39
C ILE A 314 4.67 20.69 14.02
N ALA A 315 3.60 20.57 13.23
CA ALA A 315 3.09 19.29 12.74
C ALA A 315 4.14 18.57 11.89
N SER A 316 4.83 19.28 11.00
CA SER A 316 5.91 18.72 10.16
C SER A 316 7.13 18.29 10.98
N GLU A 317 7.49 19.04 12.02
CA GLU A 317 8.57 18.66 12.94
C GLU A 317 8.22 17.35 13.69
N LEU A 318 7.01 17.25 14.22
CA LEU A 318 6.54 16.04 14.91
C LEU A 318 6.45 14.85 13.97
N ASP A 319 5.92 15.03 12.75
CA ASP A 319 5.87 13.98 11.72
C ASP A 319 7.26 13.45 11.40
N LYS A 320 8.23 14.35 11.19
CA LYS A 320 9.62 13.97 10.92
C LYS A 320 10.23 13.17 12.05
N LYS A 321 10.09 13.61 13.31
CA LYS A 321 10.58 12.90 14.49
C LYS A 321 9.95 11.51 14.63
N LEU A 322 8.64 11.40 14.38
CA LEU A 322 7.93 10.12 14.41
C LEU A 322 8.40 9.19 13.30
N ARG A 323 8.60 9.69 12.08
CA ARG A 323 9.13 8.88 10.96
C ARG A 323 10.54 8.40 11.24
N GLU A 324 11.43 9.24 11.71
CA GLU A 324 12.79 8.87 12.11
C GLU A 324 12.77 7.78 13.19
N LEU A 325 11.91 7.91 14.19
CA LEU A 325 11.79 6.94 15.28
C LEU A 325 11.20 5.59 14.85
N LEU A 326 10.20 5.60 13.95
CA LEU A 326 9.35 4.44 13.67
C LEU A 326 9.70 3.71 12.37
N LEU A 327 10.35 4.39 11.42
CA LEU A 327 10.68 3.87 10.09
C LEU A 327 12.18 3.64 9.90
N THR A 328 13.05 4.09 10.81
CA THR A 328 14.47 3.77 10.75
C THR A 328 14.64 2.25 10.94
N PRO A 329 15.34 1.55 10.01
CA PRO A 329 15.64 0.14 10.19
C PRO A 329 16.40 -0.05 11.52
N VAL A 330 15.89 -0.92 12.37
CA VAL A 330 16.68 -1.37 13.52
C VAL A 330 17.89 -2.10 12.92
N GLU A 331 19.09 -1.55 13.06
CA GLU A 331 20.31 -2.29 12.75
C GLU A 331 20.25 -3.62 13.52
N LEU A 332 20.16 -4.71 12.77
CA LEU A 332 20.31 -6.04 13.36
C LEU A 332 21.71 -6.07 13.95
N LEU A 333 21.79 -5.98 15.28
CA LEU A 333 23.05 -6.23 15.99
C LEU A 333 23.61 -7.55 15.45
N PRO A 334 24.91 -7.60 15.12
CA PRO A 334 25.52 -8.85 14.69
C PRO A 334 25.21 -9.90 15.77
N VAL A 335 24.61 -11.01 15.35
CA VAL A 335 24.45 -12.17 16.21
C VAL A 335 25.88 -12.63 16.53
N ASP A 336 26.34 -12.40 17.75
CA ASP A 336 27.58 -12.96 18.26
C ASP A 336 27.51 -14.48 18.14
N THR A 337 28.07 -15.01 17.06
CA THR A 337 28.32 -16.43 16.90
C THR A 337 29.65 -16.77 17.60
N ALA A 338 29.70 -16.59 18.91
CA ALA A 338 30.80 -17.04 19.74
C ALA A 338 30.24 -17.65 21.02
N SER A 339 29.79 -18.89 20.94
CA SER A 339 29.91 -19.84 21.99
C SER A 339 30.63 -21.04 21.40
N GLU A 340 31.97 -20.97 21.45
CA GLU A 340 32.82 -22.13 21.39
C GLU A 340 32.36 -23.07 22.50
N VAL A 341 31.82 -24.22 22.11
CA VAL A 341 31.63 -25.34 23.00
C VAL A 341 33.02 -25.92 23.21
N GLU A 342 33.64 -25.62 24.37
CA GLU A 342 34.79 -26.42 24.87
C GLU A 342 34.27 -27.84 25.09
N GLU A 343 34.66 -28.75 24.21
CA GLU A 343 34.65 -30.19 24.50
C GLU A 343 35.68 -30.46 25.58
N ASN A 344 35.23 -30.58 26.80
CA ASN A 344 36.01 -31.25 27.83
C ASN A 344 35.89 -32.78 27.64
N GLU A 345 36.88 -33.38 26.99
CA GLU A 345 37.24 -34.79 27.23
C GLU A 345 37.78 -34.94 28.66
N GLU A 346 37.07 -35.67 29.48
CA GLU A 346 37.67 -36.37 30.63
C GLU A 346 36.89 -37.66 30.93
N PHE A 347 37.63 -38.80 30.72
CA PHE A 347 37.54 -40.15 31.26
C PHE A 347 36.24 -40.97 31.09
#